data_9ce94dc686ff70465be6791abdbc9e4d
#
_entry.id   9ce94dc686ff70465be6791abdbc9e4d
#
_cell.length_a   1.000
_cell.length_b   1.000
_cell.length_c   1.000
_cell.angle_alpha   90.00
_cell.angle_beta   90.00
_cell.angle_gamma   90.00
#
_symmetry.space_group_name_H-M   'P 1'
#
loop_
_entity.id
_entity.type
_entity.pdbx_description
1 polymer ?
#
loop_
_entity_poly.entity_id
_entity_poly.type
_entity_poly.pdbx_seq_one_letter_code
_entity_poly.pdbx_strand_id
1 'polypeptide(L)'
;MVLPRLGPALRYHPRVFLRPGEDDLDLATRVPALLAKITDIRGQITGCARTYLDPSTGGLAAIESPKRILGQLHGHAIRFWSDKARTDLIVGEGLENILSVGTALPEFDLASCLTATHFGLFIPPPGIKRIWIARDNDEAGRNASTRLRNQLESRGIACGDLVPTMGDVNDDLRVFGRDALRRSLLGSMKAQGPEIEDG
;
A
#
# COMPACT_ATOMS: atom_id res chain seq x y z
N MET A 1 -19.61 0.78 2.37
CA MET A 1 -18.16 1.08 2.32
C MET A 1 -17.88 1.73 0.97
N VAL A 2 -17.67 3.04 0.93
CA VAL A 2 -17.24 3.71 -0.30
C VAL A 2 -15.73 3.48 -0.37
N LEU A 3 -15.33 2.50 -1.18
CA LEU A 3 -13.90 2.33 -1.48
C LEU A 3 -13.41 3.60 -2.17
N PRO A 4 -12.26 4.15 -1.77
CA PRO A 4 -11.63 5.21 -2.52
C PRO A 4 -11.49 4.74 -3.97
N ARG A 5 -11.37 5.66 -4.91
CA ARG A 5 -11.25 5.35 -6.34
C ARG A 5 -10.13 4.33 -6.55
N LEU A 6 -10.47 3.05 -6.46
CA LEU A 6 -9.52 1.96 -6.71
C LEU A 6 -9.05 1.99 -8.17
N GLY A 7 -9.78 2.74 -9.00
CA GLY A 7 -9.39 3.10 -10.34
C GLY A 7 -8.84 1.91 -11.15
N PRO A 8 -7.96 2.18 -12.08
CA PRO A 8 -7.35 1.13 -12.90
C PRO A 8 -6.25 0.33 -12.17
N ALA A 9 -5.98 0.61 -10.89
CA ALA A 9 -4.90 -0.06 -10.15
C ALA A 9 -5.27 -1.48 -9.70
N LEU A 10 -6.55 -1.74 -9.40
CA LEU A 10 -7.04 -3.04 -8.93
C LEU A 10 -8.09 -3.62 -9.88
N ARG A 11 -8.07 -4.95 -10.02
CA ARG A 11 -9.06 -5.73 -10.77
C ARG A 11 -9.30 -7.07 -10.09
N TYR A 12 -10.56 -7.44 -9.93
CA TYR A 12 -10.93 -8.82 -9.62
C TYR A 12 -10.95 -9.64 -10.92
N HIS A 13 -10.43 -10.85 -10.86
CA HIS A 13 -10.54 -11.83 -11.94
C HIS A 13 -10.96 -13.19 -11.37
N PRO A 14 -12.06 -13.82 -11.87
CA PRO A 14 -12.60 -15.05 -11.28
C PRO A 14 -11.74 -16.29 -11.54
N ARG A 15 -10.81 -16.26 -12.50
CA ARG A 15 -10.08 -17.44 -12.97
C ARG A 15 -8.63 -17.10 -13.33
N VAL A 16 -7.82 -16.74 -12.32
CA VAL A 16 -6.38 -16.50 -12.51
C VAL A 16 -5.65 -17.83 -12.43
N PHE A 17 -4.70 -18.02 -13.31
CA PHE A 17 -3.86 -19.21 -13.31
C PHE A 17 -3.02 -19.24 -12.01
N LEU A 18 -3.17 -20.32 -11.27
CA LEU A 18 -2.33 -20.67 -10.13
C LEU A 18 -1.28 -21.65 -10.60
N ARG A 19 -0.01 -21.24 -10.63
CA ARG A 19 1.09 -22.16 -10.88
C ARG A 19 1.24 -23.05 -9.65
N PRO A 20 1.18 -24.39 -9.78
CA PRO A 20 1.46 -25.30 -8.68
C PRO A 20 2.87 -25.08 -8.13
N GLY A 21 3.13 -25.52 -6.90
CA GLY A 21 4.48 -25.66 -6.37
C GLY A 21 5.29 -26.66 -7.21
N GLU A 22 6.60 -26.72 -7.00
CA GLU A 22 7.48 -27.63 -7.76
C GLU A 22 7.10 -29.10 -7.56
N ASP A 23 6.41 -29.43 -6.46
CA ASP A 23 5.99 -30.80 -6.12
C ASP A 23 4.58 -31.18 -6.63
N ASP A 24 3.78 -30.19 -7.09
CA ASP A 24 2.45 -30.43 -7.63
C ASP A 24 2.49 -30.56 -9.16
N LEU A 25 2.71 -31.77 -9.63
CA LEU A 25 2.66 -32.10 -11.07
C LEU A 25 1.23 -32.09 -11.65
N ASP A 26 0.19 -31.93 -10.82
CA ASP A 26 -1.18 -32.03 -11.23
C ASP A 26 -1.90 -30.67 -11.30
N LEU A 27 -2.24 -30.35 -12.56
CA LEU A 27 -3.32 -29.48 -13.00
C LEU A 27 -3.20 -27.99 -12.64
N ALA A 28 -2.87 -27.23 -13.66
CA ALA A 28 -3.08 -25.79 -13.75
C ALA A 28 -4.44 -25.37 -13.22
N THR A 29 -4.53 -25.12 -11.91
CA THR A 29 -5.76 -24.68 -11.26
C THR A 29 -5.99 -23.21 -11.55
N ARG A 30 -7.25 -22.83 -11.78
CA ARG A 30 -7.65 -21.44 -11.93
C ARG A 30 -8.52 -21.04 -10.74
N VAL A 31 -8.09 -20.04 -10.01
CA VAL A 31 -8.78 -19.54 -8.81
C VAL A 31 -9.05 -18.05 -8.91
N PRO A 32 -10.05 -17.55 -8.19
CA PRO A 32 -10.30 -16.12 -8.14
C PRO A 32 -9.10 -15.38 -7.55
N ALA A 33 -8.82 -14.19 -8.04
CA ALA A 33 -7.80 -13.34 -7.46
C ALA A 33 -8.10 -11.85 -7.61
N LEU A 34 -7.61 -11.08 -6.66
CA LEU A 34 -7.41 -9.65 -6.78
C LEU A 34 -6.07 -9.42 -7.48
N LEU A 35 -6.10 -8.68 -8.57
CA LEU A 35 -4.93 -8.28 -9.34
C LEU A 35 -4.63 -6.82 -9.05
N ALA A 36 -3.38 -6.51 -8.70
CA ALA A 36 -2.95 -5.15 -8.45
C ALA A 36 -1.78 -4.79 -9.38
N LYS A 37 -1.95 -3.70 -10.11
CA LYS A 37 -1.00 -3.20 -11.08
C LYS A 37 0.20 -2.56 -10.38
N ILE A 38 1.40 -3.09 -10.60
CA ILE A 38 2.66 -2.48 -10.15
C ILE A 38 3.18 -1.58 -11.28
N THR A 39 3.55 -0.34 -10.93
CA THR A 39 4.03 0.65 -11.90
C THR A 39 5.33 1.29 -11.45
N ASP A 40 6.13 1.72 -12.43
CA ASP A 40 7.25 2.63 -12.23
C ASP A 40 6.79 4.08 -11.97
N ILE A 41 7.74 5.00 -11.84
CA ILE A 41 7.46 6.44 -11.62
C ILE A 41 6.81 7.13 -12.82
N ARG A 42 6.84 6.52 -14.01
CA ARG A 42 6.21 7.02 -15.25
C ARG A 42 4.81 6.44 -15.44
N GLY A 43 4.35 5.58 -14.52
CA GLY A 43 3.06 4.89 -14.62
C GLY A 43 3.06 3.69 -15.57
N GLN A 44 4.21 3.27 -16.10
CA GLN A 44 4.34 2.08 -16.93
C GLN A 44 4.13 0.83 -16.06
N ILE A 45 3.36 -0.13 -16.54
CA ILE A 45 3.15 -1.39 -15.85
C ILE A 45 4.42 -2.22 -15.92
N THR A 46 4.97 -2.55 -14.74
CA THR A 46 6.20 -3.34 -14.60
C THR A 46 5.97 -4.67 -13.92
N GLY A 47 4.79 -4.85 -13.34
CA GLY A 47 4.42 -6.07 -12.66
C GLY A 47 2.96 -6.14 -12.25
N CYS A 48 2.60 -7.26 -11.65
CA CYS A 48 1.27 -7.52 -11.13
C CYS A 48 1.36 -8.29 -9.81
N ALA A 49 0.81 -7.72 -8.74
CA ALA A 49 0.56 -8.47 -7.52
C ALA A 49 -0.77 -9.23 -7.65
N ARG A 50 -0.78 -10.48 -7.22
CA ARG A 50 -1.93 -11.39 -7.26
C ARG A 50 -2.23 -11.86 -5.85
N THR A 51 -3.41 -11.56 -5.36
CA THR A 51 -3.93 -12.08 -4.10
C THR A 51 -5.01 -13.09 -4.43
N TYR A 52 -4.69 -14.38 -4.29
CA TYR A 52 -5.61 -15.46 -4.56
C TYR A 52 -6.65 -15.55 -3.45
N LEU A 53 -7.92 -15.73 -3.86
CA LEU A 53 -9.07 -15.65 -2.98
C LEU A 53 -9.80 -17.00 -2.91
N ASP A 54 -10.33 -17.30 -1.75
CA ASP A 54 -11.28 -18.38 -1.57
C ASP A 54 -12.64 -17.96 -2.16
N PRO A 55 -13.18 -18.69 -3.15
CA PRO A 55 -14.45 -18.34 -3.78
C PRO A 55 -15.67 -18.42 -2.85
N SER A 56 -15.57 -19.18 -1.76
CA SER A 56 -16.68 -19.37 -0.80
C SER A 56 -16.75 -18.27 0.25
N THR A 57 -15.59 -17.77 0.69
CA THR A 57 -15.49 -16.79 1.79
C THR A 57 -15.10 -15.40 1.32
N GLY A 58 -14.47 -15.29 0.14
CA GLY A 58 -13.85 -14.06 -0.33
C GLY A 58 -12.57 -13.69 0.42
N GLY A 59 -12.14 -14.51 1.38
CA GLY A 59 -10.87 -14.38 2.09
C GLY A 59 -9.69 -14.88 1.26
N LEU A 60 -8.52 -14.98 1.89
CA LEU A 60 -7.34 -15.56 1.23
C LEU A 60 -7.56 -17.05 0.92
N ALA A 61 -7.12 -17.48 -0.24
CA ALA A 61 -7.12 -18.89 -0.61
C ALA A 61 -6.24 -19.70 0.34
N ALA A 62 -6.70 -20.90 0.72
CA ALA A 62 -5.98 -21.82 1.59
C ALA A 62 -4.86 -22.54 0.83
N ILE A 63 -3.85 -21.80 0.36
CA ILE A 63 -2.66 -22.28 -0.34
C ILE A 63 -1.42 -21.70 0.34
N GLU A 64 -0.28 -22.33 0.18
CA GLU A 64 0.99 -21.96 0.84
C GLU A 64 1.37 -20.49 0.65
N SER A 65 1.18 -19.94 -0.54
CA SER A 65 1.52 -18.54 -0.85
C SER A 65 0.36 -17.88 -1.60
N PRO A 66 -0.68 -17.38 -0.90
CA PRO A 66 -1.84 -16.77 -1.55
C PRO A 66 -1.55 -15.38 -2.12
N LYS A 67 -0.46 -14.74 -1.73
CA LYS A 67 0.01 -13.46 -2.27
C LYS A 67 1.28 -13.68 -3.09
N ARG A 68 1.23 -13.37 -4.38
CA ARG A 68 2.35 -13.59 -5.31
C ARG A 68 2.55 -12.36 -6.19
N ILE A 69 3.80 -12.11 -6.57
CA ILE A 69 4.18 -11.00 -7.45
C ILE A 69 4.77 -11.57 -8.73
N LEU A 70 4.40 -10.96 -9.85
CA LEU A 70 4.97 -11.22 -11.16
C LEU A 70 5.55 -9.92 -11.72
N GLY A 71 6.76 -9.96 -12.24
CA GLY A 71 7.44 -8.79 -12.81
C GLY A 71 8.38 -8.09 -11.84
N GLN A 72 8.65 -6.81 -12.10
CA GLN A 72 9.63 -6.01 -11.36
C GLN A 72 8.96 -5.19 -10.26
N LEU A 73 9.56 -5.22 -9.07
CA LEU A 73 9.08 -4.48 -7.90
C LEU A 73 10.10 -3.45 -7.37
N HIS A 74 11.37 -3.55 -7.74
CA HIS A 74 12.44 -2.68 -7.22
C HIS A 74 12.17 -1.19 -7.51
N GLY A 75 11.92 -0.40 -6.46
CA GLY A 75 11.56 1.02 -6.56
C GLY A 75 10.15 1.31 -7.07
N HIS A 76 9.40 0.26 -7.46
CA HIS A 76 8.05 0.35 -7.99
C HIS A 76 7.01 0.11 -6.91
N ALA A 77 5.73 0.42 -7.19
CA ALA A 77 4.65 0.28 -6.24
C ALA A 77 3.29 0.12 -6.94
N ILE A 78 2.30 -0.33 -6.19
CA ILE A 78 0.90 -0.14 -6.57
C ILE A 78 0.54 1.29 -6.18
N ARG A 79 0.10 2.11 -7.15
CA ARG A 79 -0.19 3.53 -6.94
C ARG A 79 -1.66 3.84 -7.17
N PHE A 80 -2.20 4.66 -6.28
CA PHE A 80 -3.56 5.17 -6.34
C PHE A 80 -3.51 6.70 -6.37
N TRP A 81 -3.93 7.28 -7.48
CA TRP A 81 -3.89 8.71 -7.68
C TRP A 81 -5.24 9.35 -7.36
N SER A 82 -5.21 10.46 -6.68
CA SER A 82 -6.34 11.34 -6.54
C SER A 82 -6.45 12.28 -7.75
N ASP A 83 -7.54 13.03 -7.85
CA ASP A 83 -7.75 13.95 -8.99
C ASP A 83 -6.99 15.29 -8.82
N LYS A 84 -6.27 15.48 -7.73
CA LYS A 84 -5.56 16.72 -7.43
C LYS A 84 -4.05 16.53 -7.60
N ALA A 85 -3.40 17.50 -8.26
CA ALA A 85 -1.93 17.57 -8.24
C ALA A 85 -1.45 17.73 -6.79
N ARG A 86 -0.57 16.83 -6.34
CA ARG A 86 -0.13 16.80 -4.96
C ARG A 86 1.37 16.80 -4.82
N THR A 87 1.79 17.39 -3.71
CA THR A 87 3.18 17.33 -3.25
C THR A 87 3.37 16.32 -2.12
N ASP A 88 2.26 15.77 -1.59
CA ASP A 88 2.24 14.81 -0.49
C ASP A 88 1.77 13.45 -0.98
N LEU A 89 2.45 12.38 -0.55
CA LEU A 89 2.14 11.00 -0.87
C LEU A 89 2.15 10.16 0.41
N ILE A 90 1.16 9.29 0.60
CA ILE A 90 1.18 8.32 1.69
C ILE A 90 1.71 6.99 1.13
N VAL A 91 2.71 6.44 1.80
CA VAL A 91 3.38 5.19 1.38
C VAL A 91 3.34 4.18 2.51
N GLY A 92 3.02 2.94 2.22
CA GLY A 92 3.05 1.84 3.16
C GLY A 92 3.51 0.53 2.53
N GLU A 93 3.77 -0.47 3.38
CA GLU A 93 4.15 -1.79 2.92
C GLU A 93 2.95 -2.53 2.35
N GLY A 94 2.00 -2.88 3.19
CA GLY A 94 0.86 -3.74 2.85
C GLY A 94 -0.20 -3.04 2.00
N LEU A 95 -0.76 -3.76 1.02
CA LEU A 95 -1.84 -3.26 0.19
C LEU A 95 -3.09 -2.97 1.04
N GLU A 96 -3.43 -3.86 1.96
CA GLU A 96 -4.57 -3.74 2.86
C GLU A 96 -4.48 -2.49 3.75
N ASN A 97 -3.28 -2.21 4.29
CA ASN A 97 -3.02 -1.02 5.11
C ASN A 97 -3.20 0.26 4.29
N ILE A 98 -2.67 0.30 3.08
CA ILE A 98 -2.82 1.46 2.18
C ILE A 98 -4.28 1.66 1.74
N LEU A 99 -5.03 0.60 1.50
CA LEU A 99 -6.47 0.71 1.21
C LEU A 99 -7.26 1.22 2.42
N SER A 100 -6.86 0.85 3.63
CA SER A 100 -7.46 1.34 4.88
C SER A 100 -7.18 2.83 5.09
N VAL A 101 -5.93 3.27 4.82
CA VAL A 101 -5.60 4.71 4.78
C VAL A 101 -6.48 5.43 3.76
N GLY A 102 -6.58 4.92 2.54
CA GLY A 102 -7.39 5.52 1.47
C GLY A 102 -8.88 5.56 1.78
N THR A 103 -9.38 4.63 2.60
CA THR A 103 -10.76 4.67 3.10
C THR A 103 -10.98 5.85 4.06
N ALA A 104 -9.98 6.15 4.89
CA ALA A 104 -10.03 7.26 5.85
C ALA A 104 -9.65 8.61 5.22
N LEU A 105 -8.70 8.62 4.29
CA LEU A 105 -8.11 9.80 3.65
C LEU A 105 -8.19 9.70 2.11
N PRO A 106 -9.40 9.68 1.51
CA PRO A 106 -9.58 9.48 0.06
C PRO A 106 -9.02 10.63 -0.79
N GLU A 107 -8.70 11.75 -0.18
CA GLU A 107 -8.12 12.92 -0.84
C GLU A 107 -6.61 12.81 -1.07
N PHE A 108 -5.91 11.83 -0.47
CA PHE A 108 -4.47 11.66 -0.64
C PHE A 108 -4.13 10.69 -1.77
N ASP A 109 -2.97 10.91 -2.38
CA ASP A 109 -2.31 9.94 -3.24
C ASP A 109 -1.64 8.87 -2.38
N LEU A 110 -1.68 7.61 -2.85
CA LEU A 110 -1.25 6.47 -2.05
C LEU A 110 -0.33 5.55 -2.85
N ALA A 111 0.61 4.89 -2.16
CA ALA A 111 1.43 3.84 -2.75
C ALA A 111 1.62 2.66 -1.78
N SER A 112 1.46 1.43 -2.29
CA SER A 112 1.82 0.20 -1.57
C SER A 112 3.06 -0.43 -2.20
N CYS A 113 4.08 -0.69 -1.38
CA CYS A 113 5.35 -1.29 -1.80
C CYS A 113 5.37 -2.81 -1.68
N LEU A 114 4.32 -3.42 -1.14
CA LEU A 114 4.04 -4.85 -1.03
C LEU A 114 4.94 -5.67 -0.10
N THR A 115 6.18 -5.26 0.14
CA THR A 115 7.10 -5.96 1.05
C THR A 115 8.02 -4.97 1.76
N ALA A 116 8.47 -5.30 2.98
CA ALA A 116 9.38 -4.49 3.79
C ALA A 116 10.69 -4.15 3.05
N THR A 117 11.24 -5.10 2.29
CA THR A 117 12.46 -4.87 1.49
C THR A 117 12.24 -3.81 0.42
N HIS A 118 11.14 -3.89 -0.34
CA HIS A 118 10.84 -2.93 -1.41
C HIS A 118 10.33 -1.61 -0.87
N PHE A 119 9.74 -1.60 0.32
CA PHE A 119 9.38 -0.38 1.02
C PHE A 119 10.59 0.53 1.25
N GLY A 120 11.70 -0.03 1.74
CA GLY A 120 12.95 0.70 1.90
C GLY A 120 13.63 1.15 0.60
N LEU A 121 13.17 0.67 -0.56
CA LEU A 121 13.72 0.98 -1.89
C LEU A 121 12.79 1.85 -2.74
N PHE A 122 11.67 2.31 -2.18
CA PHE A 122 10.65 3.05 -2.90
C PHE A 122 11.20 4.31 -3.56
N ILE A 123 10.86 4.51 -4.83
CA ILE A 123 11.23 5.71 -5.59
C ILE A 123 9.96 6.56 -5.79
N PRO A 124 9.89 7.74 -5.15
CA PRO A 124 8.75 8.62 -5.32
C PRO A 124 8.73 9.25 -6.72
N PRO A 125 7.54 9.54 -7.25
CA PRO A 125 7.42 10.29 -8.50
C PRO A 125 7.97 11.71 -8.37
N PRO A 126 8.36 12.34 -9.50
CA PRO A 126 8.76 13.73 -9.50
C PRO A 126 7.67 14.67 -8.93
N GLY A 127 8.08 15.69 -8.20
CA GLY A 127 7.17 16.69 -7.62
C GLY A 127 6.68 16.37 -6.21
N ILE A 128 6.89 15.17 -5.70
CA ILE A 128 6.60 14.85 -4.30
C ILE A 128 7.61 15.56 -3.38
N LYS A 129 7.11 16.34 -2.43
CA LYS A 129 7.89 17.09 -1.44
C LYS A 129 7.84 16.47 -0.05
N ARG A 130 6.78 15.71 0.24
CA ARG A 130 6.59 15.05 1.53
C ARG A 130 6.04 13.64 1.35
N ILE A 131 6.53 12.73 2.17
CA ILE A 131 6.01 11.37 2.27
C ILE A 131 5.55 11.10 3.69
N TRP A 132 4.31 10.63 3.80
CA TRP A 132 3.75 10.11 5.02
C TRP A 132 3.90 8.59 5.01
N ILE A 133 4.63 8.05 5.98
CA ILE A 133 5.00 6.64 6.08
C ILE A 133 3.97 5.93 6.95
N ALA A 134 3.04 5.20 6.33
CA ALA A 134 2.10 4.33 7.04
C ALA A 134 2.80 3.01 7.35
N ARG A 135 3.42 2.92 8.52
CA ARG A 135 4.17 1.75 8.96
C ARG A 135 3.37 0.88 9.92
N ASP A 136 3.73 -0.38 10.02
CA ASP A 136 3.22 -1.27 11.05
C ASP A 136 3.84 -0.92 12.41
N ASN A 137 3.13 -1.22 13.50
CA ASN A 137 3.54 -0.87 14.86
C ASN A 137 4.41 -1.96 15.49
N ASP A 138 5.36 -2.49 14.72
CA ASP A 138 6.32 -3.48 15.15
C ASP A 138 7.77 -3.06 14.87
N GLU A 139 8.74 -3.90 15.21
CA GLU A 139 10.15 -3.60 15.01
C GLU A 139 10.52 -3.60 13.51
N ALA A 140 9.96 -4.51 12.73
CA ALA A 140 10.21 -4.59 11.30
C ALA A 140 9.72 -3.33 10.58
N GLY A 141 8.49 -2.86 10.91
CA GLY A 141 7.93 -1.62 10.40
C GLY A 141 8.75 -0.40 10.78
N ARG A 142 9.25 -0.32 12.02
CA ARG A 142 10.16 0.77 12.45
C ARG A 142 11.46 0.77 11.65
N ASN A 143 12.09 -0.40 11.47
CA ASN A 143 13.34 -0.53 10.74
C ASN A 143 13.17 -0.20 9.25
N ALA A 144 12.07 -0.62 8.63
CA ALA A 144 11.75 -0.32 7.24
C ALA A 144 11.45 1.17 7.03
N SER A 145 10.67 1.79 7.95
CA SER A 145 10.41 3.23 7.95
C SER A 145 11.68 4.06 8.07
N THR A 146 12.59 3.69 8.98
CA THR A 146 13.87 4.38 9.17
C THR A 146 14.71 4.34 7.90
N ARG A 147 14.81 3.18 7.24
CA ARG A 147 15.55 3.04 5.96
C ARG A 147 14.97 3.92 4.86
N LEU A 148 13.64 3.89 4.71
CA LEU A 148 12.96 4.72 3.72
C LEU A 148 13.16 6.21 4.01
N ARG A 149 13.00 6.64 5.26
CA ARG A 149 13.22 8.03 5.70
C ARG A 149 14.62 8.51 5.33
N ASN A 150 15.65 7.78 5.71
CA ASN A 150 17.04 8.17 5.44
C ASN A 150 17.30 8.35 3.93
N GLN A 151 16.73 7.47 3.10
CA GLN A 151 16.84 7.56 1.65
C GLN A 151 16.11 8.81 1.08
N LEU A 152 14.93 9.14 1.62
CA LEU A 152 14.10 10.24 1.11
C LEU A 152 14.65 11.61 1.57
N GLU A 153 15.04 11.72 2.83
CA GLU A 153 15.61 12.94 3.39
C GLU A 153 16.94 13.33 2.70
N SER A 154 17.76 12.32 2.31
CA SER A 154 18.96 12.58 1.49
C SER A 154 18.65 13.17 0.11
N ARG A 155 17.40 13.09 -0.32
CA ARG A 155 16.89 13.69 -1.59
C ARG A 155 16.08 14.97 -1.37
N GLY A 156 16.06 15.50 -0.14
CA GLY A 156 15.31 16.70 0.21
C GLY A 156 13.79 16.50 0.32
N ILE A 157 13.33 15.26 0.51
CA ILE A 157 11.91 14.93 0.68
C ILE A 157 11.62 14.82 2.18
N ALA A 158 10.71 15.64 2.70
CA ALA A 158 10.29 15.59 4.09
C ALA A 158 9.51 14.28 4.38
N CYS A 159 9.69 13.73 5.58
CA CYS A 159 9.02 12.50 5.99
C CYS A 159 8.29 12.66 7.34
N GLY A 160 7.11 12.07 7.44
CA GLY A 160 6.37 11.90 8.68
C GLY A 160 5.86 10.46 8.83
N ASP A 161 5.70 9.97 10.06
CA ASP A 161 5.17 8.63 10.33
C ASP A 161 3.66 8.70 10.65
N LEU A 162 2.91 7.78 10.06
CA LEU A 162 1.55 7.46 10.44
C LEU A 162 1.58 6.11 11.18
N VAL A 163 1.58 6.20 12.51
CA VAL A 163 1.71 5.01 13.38
C VAL A 163 0.31 4.62 13.85
N PRO A 164 -0.13 3.39 13.60
CA PRO A 164 -1.40 2.91 14.10
C PRO A 164 -1.38 2.73 15.61
N THR A 165 -2.57 2.70 16.20
CA THR A 165 -2.77 2.41 17.63
C THR A 165 -2.65 0.92 17.90
N MET A 166 -3.17 0.10 16.96
CA MET A 166 -3.10 -1.36 17.00
C MET A 166 -1.83 -1.86 16.28
N GLY A 167 -1.86 -3.07 15.78
CA GLY A 167 -0.75 -3.69 15.02
C GLY A 167 -0.50 -2.99 13.69
N ASP A 168 -1.58 -2.68 12.98
CA ASP A 168 -1.53 -2.00 11.69
C ASP A 168 -2.75 -1.08 11.45
N VAL A 169 -2.73 -0.29 10.38
CA VAL A 169 -3.80 0.66 10.04
C VAL A 169 -5.12 -0.06 9.67
N ASN A 170 -5.05 -1.28 9.13
CA ASN A 170 -6.23 -2.06 8.82
C ASN A 170 -6.93 -2.54 10.10
N ASP A 171 -6.18 -2.89 11.13
CA ASP A 171 -6.71 -3.21 12.45
C ASP A 171 -7.37 -1.99 13.10
N ASP A 172 -6.74 -0.82 13.03
CA ASP A 172 -7.35 0.43 13.52
C ASP A 172 -8.68 0.73 12.80
N LEU A 173 -8.72 0.55 11.47
CA LEU A 173 -9.97 0.75 10.70
C LEU A 173 -11.08 -0.21 11.15
N ARG A 174 -10.73 -1.48 11.39
CA ARG A 174 -11.69 -2.52 11.79
C ARG A 174 -12.22 -2.31 13.22
N VAL A 175 -11.36 -1.87 14.14
CA VAL A 175 -11.69 -1.71 15.55
C VAL A 175 -12.37 -0.37 15.81
N PHE A 176 -11.83 0.73 15.31
CA PHE A 176 -12.27 2.07 15.66
C PHE A 176 -13.17 2.72 14.61
N GLY A 177 -13.19 2.15 13.39
CA GLY A 177 -13.95 2.68 12.26
C GLY A 177 -13.28 3.86 11.55
N ARG A 178 -13.87 4.21 10.41
CA ARG A 178 -13.33 5.19 9.46
C ARG A 178 -13.05 6.57 10.08
N ASP A 179 -14.03 7.10 10.80
CA ASP A 179 -13.94 8.49 11.26
C ASP A 179 -12.95 8.67 12.42
N ALA A 180 -12.80 7.65 13.27
CA ALA A 180 -11.77 7.64 14.30
C ALA A 180 -10.37 7.50 13.67
N LEU A 181 -10.20 6.59 12.71
CA LEU A 181 -8.95 6.45 11.98
C LEU A 181 -8.57 7.76 11.26
N ARG A 182 -9.53 8.41 10.59
CA ARG A 182 -9.30 9.71 9.93
C ARG A 182 -8.77 10.76 10.92
N ARG A 183 -9.42 10.92 12.09
CA ARG A 183 -8.96 11.87 13.12
C ARG A 183 -7.55 11.55 13.61
N SER A 184 -7.24 10.27 13.83
CA SER A 184 -5.92 9.83 14.28
C SER A 184 -4.84 10.17 13.25
N LEU A 185 -5.05 9.79 11.98
CA LEU A 185 -4.08 10.05 10.91
C LEU A 185 -3.85 11.55 10.68
N LEU A 186 -4.92 12.35 10.60
CA LEU A 186 -4.80 13.81 10.45
C LEU A 186 -4.14 14.46 11.67
N GLY A 187 -4.44 13.98 12.88
CA GLY A 187 -3.77 14.42 14.11
C GLY A 187 -2.28 14.16 14.08
N SER A 188 -1.86 12.97 13.62
CA SER A 188 -0.44 12.62 13.44
C SER A 188 0.25 13.51 12.40
N MET A 189 -0.43 13.79 11.29
CA MET A 189 0.10 14.70 10.26
C MET A 189 0.28 16.12 10.79
N LYS A 190 -0.71 16.63 11.51
CA LYS A 190 -0.65 17.97 12.10
C LYS A 190 0.47 18.11 13.14
N ALA A 191 0.70 17.08 13.95
CA ALA A 191 1.75 17.10 14.97
C ALA A 191 3.18 17.08 14.41
N GLN A 192 3.35 16.60 13.17
CA GLN A 192 4.67 16.41 12.52
C GLN A 192 4.88 17.37 11.32
N GLY A 193 3.82 18.06 10.89
CA GLY A 193 3.91 19.04 9.80
C GLY A 193 4.40 20.41 10.32
N PRO A 194 4.94 21.29 9.45
CA PRO A 194 5.01 22.71 9.79
C PRO A 194 3.60 23.21 10.07
N GLU A 195 3.50 24.17 10.99
CA GLU A 195 2.24 24.87 11.20
C GLU A 195 1.69 25.29 9.83
N ILE A 196 0.49 24.81 9.49
CA ILE A 196 -0.23 25.27 8.31
C ILE A 196 -0.64 26.69 8.69
N GLU A 197 0.07 27.71 8.18
CA GLU A 197 -0.43 29.07 8.20
C GLU A 197 -1.76 29.03 7.44
N ASP A 198 -2.85 29.21 8.18
CA ASP A 198 -4.20 29.40 7.64
C ASP A 198 -4.17 30.68 6.80
N GLY A 199 -4.08 30.54 5.48
CA GLY A 199 -4.22 31.60 4.49
C GLY A 199 -5.58 31.54 3.81
#